data_6536cda574461501a706e4dbc628f41f
#
_entry.id   6536cda574461501a706e4dbc628f41f
#
_cell.length_a   1.000
_cell.length_b   1.000
_cell.length_c   1.000
_cell.angle_alpha   90.00
_cell.angle_beta   90.00
_cell.angle_gamma   90.00
#
_symmetry.space_group_name_H-M   'P 1'
#
loop_
_entity.id
_entity.type
_entity.pdbx_description
1 polymer ?
#
loop_
_entity_poly.entity_id
_entity_poly.type
_entity_poly.pdbx_seq_one_letter_code
_entity_poly.pdbx_strand_id
1 'polypeptide(L)'
;MVFAVPHTEYKLHLTPTVPAGEFSKYVGKRISGVIEAVALRIHPAQAGGCFIEPIWGAPRIIAGKVCSVDEAERRVLVDAGVPMWVTAPEGQDLSALVEGQLVNFYVQSGTSFRPVLS
;
A
#
# COMPACT_ATOMS: atom_id res chain seq x y z
N MET A 1 7.71 11.45 5.76
CA MET A 1 8.24 10.56 6.82
C MET A 1 8.69 9.25 6.20
N VAL A 2 9.82 8.72 6.66
CA VAL A 2 10.40 7.51 6.09
C VAL A 2 10.11 6.32 7.01
N PHE A 3 9.57 5.24 6.41
CA PHE A 3 9.29 4.01 7.10
C PHE A 3 10.09 2.87 6.48
N ALA A 4 10.90 2.18 7.29
CA ALA A 4 11.57 0.96 6.87
C ALA A 4 10.65 -0.22 7.14
N VAL A 5 10.55 -1.14 6.18
CA VAL A 5 9.72 -2.33 6.32
C VAL A 5 10.61 -3.50 6.72
N PRO A 6 10.37 -4.16 7.87
CA PRO A 6 11.20 -5.27 8.34
C PRO A 6 11.32 -6.38 7.31
N HIS A 7 12.51 -6.96 7.20
CA HIS A 7 12.84 -8.07 6.29
C HIS A 7 12.75 -7.72 4.80
N THR A 8 12.74 -6.42 4.48
CA THR A 8 12.75 -5.92 3.12
C THR A 8 13.78 -4.80 2.98
N GLU A 9 14.05 -4.39 1.74
CA GLU A 9 14.90 -3.24 1.45
C GLU A 9 14.09 -1.94 1.30
N TYR A 10 12.77 -2.02 1.51
CA TYR A 10 11.90 -0.85 1.35
C TYR A 10 12.17 0.22 2.40
N LYS A 11 12.32 1.46 1.91
CA LYS A 11 12.35 2.68 2.73
C LYS A 11 11.38 3.66 2.11
N LEU A 12 10.14 3.57 2.55
CA LEU A 12 9.02 4.27 1.92
C LEU A 12 8.79 5.62 2.55
N HIS A 13 8.62 6.63 1.69
CA HIS A 13 8.18 7.95 2.11
C HIS A 13 6.65 7.96 2.10
N LEU A 14 6.06 7.95 3.28
CA LEU A 14 4.61 7.87 3.45
C LEU A 14 4.12 9.12 4.19
N THR A 15 2.90 9.54 3.83
CA THR A 15 2.25 10.66 4.49
C THR A 15 1.59 10.16 5.78
N PRO A 16 1.98 10.68 6.96
CA PRO A 16 1.33 10.26 8.19
C PRO A 16 -0.10 10.82 8.28
N THR A 17 -1.01 10.02 8.81
CA THR A 17 -2.41 10.43 8.98
C THR A 17 -2.66 11.10 10.33
N VAL A 18 -1.65 11.14 11.18
CA VAL A 18 -1.67 11.87 12.45
C VAL A 18 -0.52 12.89 12.46
N PRO A 19 -0.54 13.91 13.33
CA PRO A 19 0.54 14.91 13.38
C PRO A 19 1.92 14.26 13.50
N ALA A 20 2.89 14.78 12.74
CA ALA A 20 4.25 14.22 12.71
C ALA A 20 4.89 14.14 14.11
N GLY A 21 4.56 15.07 14.99
CA GLY A 21 5.07 15.06 16.38
C GLY A 21 4.66 13.81 17.16
N GLU A 22 3.56 13.18 16.80
CA GLU A 22 3.13 11.93 17.45
C GLU A 22 3.99 10.74 17.08
N PHE A 23 4.75 10.83 15.99
CA PHE A 23 5.67 9.78 15.58
C PHE A 23 7.06 9.93 16.17
N SER A 24 7.39 11.08 16.77
CA SER A 24 8.74 11.32 17.28
C SER A 24 9.18 10.27 18.30
N LYS A 25 8.25 9.77 19.11
CA LYS A 25 8.54 8.73 20.11
C LYS A 25 8.81 7.35 19.50
N TYR A 26 8.49 7.16 18.21
CA TYR A 26 8.68 5.89 17.52
C TYR A 26 9.92 5.87 16.61
N VAL A 27 10.65 6.98 16.52
CA VAL A 27 11.85 7.03 15.69
C VAL A 27 12.84 5.97 16.17
N GLY A 28 13.28 5.11 15.26
CA GLY A 28 14.16 3.99 15.58
C GLY A 28 13.45 2.79 16.21
N LYS A 29 12.14 2.81 16.33
CA LYS A 29 11.34 1.73 16.92
C LYS A 29 10.38 1.16 15.89
N ARG A 30 9.89 -0.05 16.14
CA ARG A 30 8.83 -0.64 15.33
C ARG A 30 7.49 -0.02 15.68
N ILE A 31 6.68 0.19 14.65
CA ILE A 31 5.31 0.67 14.80
C ILE A 31 4.41 -0.15 13.86
N SER A 32 3.27 -0.57 14.38
CA SER A 32 2.26 -1.24 13.57
C SER A 32 1.30 -0.23 12.97
N GLY A 33 0.90 -0.47 11.76
CA GLY A 33 -0.05 0.43 11.10
C GLY A 33 -0.48 -0.09 9.74
N VAL A 34 -1.25 0.72 9.04
CA VAL A 34 -1.85 0.40 7.75
C VAL A 34 -1.33 1.38 6.71
N ILE A 35 -0.82 0.84 5.60
CA ILE A 35 -0.46 1.63 4.43
C ILE A 35 -1.70 1.72 3.55
N GLU A 36 -2.06 2.94 3.17
CA GLU A 36 -3.22 3.21 2.33
C GLU A 36 -2.78 3.97 1.09
N ALA A 37 -3.14 3.46 -0.07
CA ALA A 37 -2.79 4.05 -1.36
C ALA A 37 -4.05 4.23 -2.21
N VAL A 38 -4.00 5.16 -3.16
CA VAL A 38 -5.06 5.37 -4.14
C VAL A 38 -4.50 5.02 -5.50
N ALA A 39 -5.07 4.00 -6.14
CA ALA A 39 -4.64 3.56 -7.46
C ALA A 39 -5.25 4.43 -8.56
N LEU A 40 -4.48 4.64 -9.64
CA LEU A 40 -5.02 5.24 -10.86
C LEU A 40 -5.87 4.26 -11.63
N ARG A 41 -5.43 2.99 -11.69
CA ARG A 41 -6.19 1.85 -12.20
C ARG A 41 -5.48 0.58 -11.79
N ILE A 42 -6.23 -0.42 -11.35
CA ILE A 42 -5.67 -1.71 -10.96
C ILE A 42 -5.76 -2.66 -12.16
N HIS A 43 -4.62 -3.20 -12.58
CA HIS A 43 -4.52 -4.09 -13.73
C HIS A 43 -4.21 -5.51 -13.27
N PRO A 44 -4.97 -6.52 -13.73
CA PRO A 44 -4.57 -7.91 -13.57
C PRO A 44 -3.24 -8.17 -14.27
N ALA A 45 -2.37 -8.94 -13.62
CA ALA A 45 -1.09 -9.34 -14.18
C ALA A 45 -1.05 -10.87 -14.30
N GLN A 46 -0.47 -11.37 -15.40
CA GLN A 46 -0.35 -12.81 -15.62
C GLN A 46 0.91 -13.39 -15.00
N ALA A 47 1.92 -12.55 -14.83
CA ALA A 47 3.21 -12.93 -14.25
C ALA A 47 3.85 -11.71 -13.61
N GLY A 48 4.81 -11.95 -12.76
CA GLY A 48 5.56 -10.91 -12.09
C GLY A 48 5.70 -11.20 -10.60
N GLY A 49 6.46 -10.36 -9.92
CA GLY A 49 6.66 -10.45 -8.48
C GLY A 49 5.82 -9.46 -7.71
N CYS A 50 6.07 -9.41 -6.43
CA CYS A 50 5.52 -8.40 -5.54
C CYS A 50 6.58 -7.34 -5.31
N PHE A 51 6.30 -6.08 -5.67
CA PHE A 51 7.26 -5.01 -5.49
C PHE A 51 6.58 -3.65 -5.34
N ILE A 52 7.33 -2.73 -4.77
CA ILE A 52 6.97 -1.31 -4.72
C ILE A 52 8.14 -0.55 -5.33
N GLU A 53 7.86 0.34 -6.28
CA GLU A 53 8.87 1.21 -6.90
C GLU A 53 8.54 2.68 -6.64
N PRO A 54 9.52 3.49 -6.27
CA PRO A 54 10.90 3.09 -5.94
C PRO A 54 10.96 2.38 -4.59
N ILE A 55 12.00 1.59 -4.36
CA ILE A 55 12.21 0.95 -3.04
C ILE A 55 12.59 1.99 -1.97
N TRP A 56 13.10 3.13 -2.41
CA TRP A 56 13.41 4.29 -1.54
C TRP A 56 12.64 5.49 -2.08
N GLY A 57 11.71 6.00 -1.31
CA GLY A 57 10.96 7.18 -1.67
C GLY A 57 9.45 6.99 -1.59
N ALA A 58 8.71 7.91 -2.18
CA ALA A 58 7.26 7.84 -2.25
C ALA A 58 6.84 6.77 -3.27
N PRO A 59 5.94 5.84 -2.91
CA PRO A 59 5.48 4.81 -3.84
C PRO A 59 4.85 5.41 -5.09
N ARG A 60 5.16 4.82 -6.25
CA ARG A 60 4.62 5.22 -7.55
C ARG A 60 4.01 4.05 -8.31
N ILE A 61 4.69 2.90 -8.31
CA ILE A 61 4.26 1.70 -8.99
C ILE A 61 4.26 0.57 -7.98
N ILE A 62 3.18 -0.18 -7.94
CA ILE A 62 3.02 -1.29 -7.02
C ILE A 62 2.58 -2.52 -7.79
N ALA A 63 3.21 -3.65 -7.49
CA ALA A 63 2.78 -4.95 -7.96
C ALA A 63 2.67 -5.88 -6.77
N GLY A 64 1.60 -6.66 -6.72
CA GLY A 64 1.37 -7.53 -5.59
C GLY A 64 0.27 -8.54 -5.85
N LYS A 65 -0.07 -9.28 -4.79
CA LYS A 65 -1.10 -10.30 -4.82
C LYS A 65 -2.32 -9.80 -4.06
N VAL A 66 -3.50 -10.00 -4.65
CA VAL A 66 -4.76 -9.66 -4.00
C VAL A 66 -4.99 -10.61 -2.83
N CYS A 67 -5.13 -10.05 -1.63
CA CYS A 67 -5.47 -10.81 -0.43
C CYS A 67 -6.96 -10.78 -0.12
N SER A 68 -7.61 -9.65 -0.40
CA SER A 68 -9.02 -9.45 -0.10
C SER A 68 -9.57 -8.31 -0.94
N VAL A 69 -10.85 -8.35 -1.25
CA VAL A 69 -11.54 -7.28 -1.98
C VAL A 69 -12.73 -6.83 -1.16
N ASP A 70 -12.78 -5.53 -0.87
CA ASP A 70 -13.91 -4.89 -0.18
C ASP A 70 -14.64 -4.01 -1.20
N GLU A 71 -15.68 -4.57 -1.83
CA GLU A 71 -16.41 -3.85 -2.86
C GLU A 71 -17.21 -2.67 -2.31
N ALA A 72 -17.71 -2.79 -1.08
CA ALA A 72 -18.49 -1.73 -0.45
C ALA A 72 -17.66 -0.47 -0.22
N GLU A 73 -16.41 -0.63 0.23
CA GLU A 73 -15.49 0.47 0.46
C GLU A 73 -14.60 0.77 -0.76
N ARG A 74 -14.75 0.02 -1.83
CA ARG A 74 -14.02 0.16 -3.08
C ARG A 74 -12.50 0.11 -2.89
N ARG A 75 -12.05 -0.86 -2.11
CA ARG A 75 -10.63 -1.03 -1.83
C ARG A 75 -10.22 -2.50 -1.88
N VAL A 76 -8.95 -2.72 -2.09
CA VAL A 76 -8.35 -4.04 -2.25
C VAL A 76 -7.16 -4.14 -1.31
N LEU A 77 -7.09 -5.23 -0.56
CA LEU A 77 -5.90 -5.51 0.25
C LEU A 77 -4.89 -6.23 -0.64
N VAL A 78 -3.74 -5.62 -0.84
CA VAL A 78 -2.68 -6.11 -1.72
C VAL A 78 -1.43 -6.36 -0.90
N ASP A 79 -0.83 -7.54 -1.09
CA ASP A 79 0.48 -7.88 -0.52
C ASP A 79 1.55 -7.62 -1.57
N ALA A 80 2.34 -6.58 -1.37
CA ALA A 80 3.46 -6.19 -2.24
C ALA A 80 4.82 -6.39 -1.54
N GLY A 81 4.90 -7.36 -0.62
CA GLY A 81 6.00 -7.52 0.33
C GLY A 81 5.67 -6.87 1.66
N VAL A 82 4.68 -6.02 1.66
CA VAL A 82 4.02 -5.45 2.82
C VAL A 82 2.55 -5.29 2.44
N PRO A 83 1.60 -5.63 3.33
CA PRO A 83 0.19 -5.48 3.01
C PRO A 83 -0.21 -4.00 3.00
N MET A 84 -1.08 -3.64 2.06
CA MET A 84 -1.62 -2.29 1.97
C MET A 84 -3.06 -2.30 1.45
N TRP A 85 -3.86 -1.36 1.94
CA TRP A 85 -5.17 -1.13 1.37
C TRP A 85 -5.07 -0.15 0.22
N VAL A 86 -5.64 -0.52 -0.91
CA VAL A 86 -5.57 0.25 -2.15
C VAL A 86 -6.99 0.63 -2.55
N THR A 87 -7.27 1.92 -2.59
CA THR A 87 -8.56 2.43 -3.06
C THR A 87 -8.58 2.42 -4.58
N ALA A 88 -9.60 1.80 -5.15
CA ALA A 88 -9.77 1.75 -6.59
C ALA A 88 -10.28 3.08 -7.12
N PRO A 89 -9.94 3.45 -8.38
CA PRO A 89 -10.48 4.65 -8.98
C PRO A 89 -11.99 4.52 -9.21
N GLU A 90 -12.66 5.65 -9.21
CA GLU A 90 -14.09 5.70 -9.51
C GLU A 90 -14.36 5.09 -10.88
N GLY A 91 -15.37 4.26 -10.97
CA GLY A 91 -15.76 3.61 -12.22
C GLY A 91 -15.07 2.28 -12.51
N GLN A 92 -14.04 1.91 -11.75
CA GLN A 92 -13.43 0.59 -11.94
C GLN A 92 -14.27 -0.49 -11.24
N ASP A 93 -14.61 -1.54 -11.98
CA ASP A 93 -15.33 -2.70 -11.47
C ASP A 93 -14.36 -3.63 -10.73
N LEU A 94 -14.59 -3.83 -9.43
CA LEU A 94 -13.76 -4.69 -8.59
C LEU A 94 -14.19 -6.15 -8.63
N SER A 95 -15.34 -6.47 -9.20
CA SER A 95 -15.85 -7.85 -9.24
C SER A 95 -14.97 -8.79 -10.06
N ALA A 96 -14.16 -8.24 -10.96
CA ALA A 96 -13.22 -9.04 -11.77
C ALA A 96 -11.92 -9.40 -11.01
N LEU A 97 -11.67 -8.80 -9.86
CA LEU A 97 -10.49 -9.09 -9.05
C LEU A 97 -10.80 -10.22 -8.07
N VAL A 98 -9.90 -11.20 -7.99
CA VAL A 98 -10.08 -12.36 -7.13
C VAL A 98 -8.87 -12.55 -6.22
N GLU A 99 -9.09 -13.16 -5.06
CA GLU A 99 -8.02 -13.48 -4.15
C GLU A 99 -6.97 -14.37 -4.81
N GLY A 100 -5.70 -14.08 -4.53
CA GLY A 100 -4.57 -14.80 -5.10
C GLY A 100 -4.11 -14.28 -6.44
N GLN A 101 -4.86 -13.38 -7.07
CA GLN A 101 -4.51 -12.81 -8.36
C GLN A 101 -3.38 -11.81 -8.23
N LEU A 102 -2.45 -11.81 -9.18
CA LEU A 102 -1.42 -10.78 -9.27
C LEU A 102 -2.01 -9.55 -9.95
N VAL A 103 -1.66 -8.38 -9.43
CA VAL A 103 -2.08 -7.09 -9.97
C VAL A 103 -0.90 -6.12 -9.99
N ASN A 104 -0.98 -5.11 -10.86
CA ASN A 104 -0.06 -3.99 -10.84
C ASN A 104 -0.83 -2.69 -11.08
N PHE A 105 -0.28 -1.60 -10.58
CA PHE A 105 -0.94 -0.30 -10.69
C PHE A 105 0.01 0.84 -10.34
N TYR A 106 -0.26 2.01 -10.95
CA TYR A 106 0.32 3.28 -10.52
C TYR A 106 -0.54 3.85 -9.40
N VAL A 107 0.09 4.53 -8.46
CA VAL A 107 -0.62 5.17 -7.36
C VAL A 107 -0.49 6.69 -7.43
N GLN A 108 -1.50 7.37 -6.90
CA GLN A 108 -1.44 8.82 -6.70
C GLN A 108 -0.43 9.14 -5.61
N SER A 109 0.13 10.34 -5.65
CA SER A 109 0.98 10.83 -4.57
C SER A 109 0.18 10.91 -3.26
N GLY A 110 0.88 10.77 -2.14
CA GLY A 110 0.22 10.84 -0.83
C GLY A 110 -0.14 9.49 -0.24
N THR A 111 0.46 8.39 -0.74
CA THR A 111 0.35 7.09 -0.05
C THR A 111 0.66 7.29 1.43
N SER A 112 -0.25 6.85 2.29
CA SER A 112 -0.26 7.23 3.70
C SER A 112 0.01 6.05 4.62
N PHE A 113 0.40 6.37 5.85
CA PHE A 113 0.55 5.41 6.92
C PHE A 113 -0.32 5.83 8.09
N ARG A 114 -1.21 4.93 8.50
CA ARG A 114 -2.08 5.13 9.65
C ARG A 114 -1.64 4.16 10.76
N PRO A 115 -1.14 4.67 11.90
CA PRO A 115 -0.72 3.80 12.98
C PRO A 115 -1.92 3.09 13.62
N VAL A 116 -1.71 1.84 14.00
CA VAL A 116 -2.66 1.08 14.80
C VAL A 116 -2.20 1.18 16.23
N LEU A 117 -2.96 1.89 17.04
CA LEU A 117 -2.68 2.06 18.46
C LEU A 117 -3.42 0.96 19.20
N SER A 118 -2.67 0.16 19.92
CA SER A 118 -3.22 -0.87 20.79
C SER A 118 -3.30 -0.40 22.24
#